data_8e6758ef948d685460f9b0adfd0f3287
#
_entry.id   8e6758ef948d685460f9b0adfd0f3287
#
_cell.length_a   1.000
_cell.length_b   1.000
_cell.length_c   1.000
_cell.angle_alpha   90.00
_cell.angle_beta   90.00
_cell.angle_gamma   90.00
#
_symmetry.space_group_name_H-M   'P 1'
#
loop_
_entity.id
_entity.type
_entity.pdbx_description
1 polymer ?
#
loop_
_entity_poly.entity_id
_entity_poly.type
_entity_poly.pdbx_seq_one_letter_code
_entity_poly.pdbx_strand_id
1 'polypeptide(L)'
;MTTPTPSPNYRTGKICYIEIPAIDISESAQFYQQAFGWHIRQRNDGSTAFDDTTGEVSGTWVLGRPPSTDPGLLVSIMVASAATTIEAIIAAGGEIVQPVNPDEHEVYALFRDPAGNMLSIYQQPGLAEIEAQQAAR
;
A
#
# COMPACT_ATOMS: atom_id res chain seq x y z
N MET A 1 -14.42 25.87 -15.79
CA MET A 1 -13.83 25.20 -14.61
C MET A 1 -14.53 23.88 -14.38
N THR A 2 -13.76 22.84 -14.29
CA THR A 2 -14.30 21.52 -14.05
C THR A 2 -14.50 21.29 -12.57
N THR A 3 -15.63 20.67 -12.23
CA THR A 3 -15.84 20.16 -10.88
C THR A 3 -14.84 19.05 -10.62
N PRO A 4 -14.19 19.02 -9.43
CA PRO A 4 -13.32 17.91 -9.11
C PRO A 4 -14.09 16.58 -9.20
N THR A 5 -13.41 15.56 -9.70
CA THR A 5 -13.99 14.22 -9.69
C THR A 5 -14.35 13.82 -8.27
N PRO A 6 -15.35 12.96 -8.07
CA PRO A 6 -15.69 12.51 -6.72
C PRO A 6 -14.59 11.69 -6.04
N SER A 7 -13.53 11.33 -6.75
CA SER A 7 -12.37 10.64 -6.17
C SER A 7 -11.16 11.58 -6.24
N PRO A 8 -10.47 11.80 -5.07
CA PRO A 8 -10.77 11.21 -3.76
C PRO A 8 -12.02 11.84 -3.15
N ASN A 9 -12.68 11.06 -2.32
CA ASN A 9 -13.85 11.52 -1.59
C ASN A 9 -13.44 12.35 -0.37
N TYR A 10 -13.80 13.60 -0.35
CA TYR A 10 -13.49 14.49 0.77
C TYR A 10 -14.66 14.52 1.75
N ARG A 11 -14.40 14.06 2.97
CA ARG A 11 -15.41 14.04 4.02
C ARG A 11 -14.72 13.99 5.39
N THR A 12 -15.29 14.69 6.36
CA THR A 12 -14.80 14.64 7.74
C THR A 12 -14.82 13.20 8.25
N GLY A 13 -13.70 12.79 8.83
CA GLY A 13 -13.54 11.43 9.35
C GLY A 13 -12.74 10.49 8.44
N LYS A 14 -12.46 10.93 7.21
CA LYS A 14 -11.69 10.14 6.25
C LYS A 14 -10.23 10.05 6.68
N ILE A 15 -9.63 8.87 6.53
CA ILE A 15 -8.18 8.71 6.67
C ILE A 15 -7.55 9.25 5.39
N CYS A 16 -6.70 10.27 5.50
CA CYS A 16 -6.19 10.97 4.34
C CYS A 16 -4.67 10.89 4.17
N TYR A 17 -3.94 10.56 5.23
CA TYR A 17 -2.49 10.68 5.18
C TYR A 17 -1.83 9.66 6.10
N ILE A 18 -0.77 9.02 5.60
CA ILE A 18 0.02 8.06 6.36
C ILE A 18 1.49 8.46 6.24
N GLU A 19 2.19 8.49 7.37
CA GLU A 19 3.64 8.67 7.40
C GLU A 19 4.28 7.33 7.72
N ILE A 20 5.15 6.87 6.83
CA ILE A 20 5.78 5.55 6.93
C ILE A 20 7.26 5.73 7.25
N PRO A 21 7.77 5.15 8.34
CA PRO A 21 9.21 5.18 8.59
C PRO A 21 10.00 4.55 7.45
N ALA A 22 11.11 5.16 7.08
CA ALA A 22 11.99 4.65 6.05
C ALA A 22 13.43 4.77 6.47
N ILE A 23 14.26 3.82 6.03
CA ILE A 23 15.71 3.88 6.16
C ILE A 23 16.28 4.58 4.92
N ASP A 24 15.73 4.25 3.77
CA ASP A 24 16.06 4.84 2.47
C ASP A 24 14.74 5.13 1.77
N ILE A 25 14.41 6.41 1.59
CA ILE A 25 13.12 6.84 1.03
C ILE A 25 12.94 6.31 -0.40
N SER A 26 13.98 6.38 -1.21
CA SER A 26 13.93 5.90 -2.59
C SER A 26 13.63 4.40 -2.66
N GLU A 27 14.27 3.62 -1.81
CA GLU A 27 14.05 2.18 -1.73
C GLU A 27 12.63 1.86 -1.32
N SER A 28 12.12 2.53 -0.29
CA SER A 28 10.74 2.34 0.17
C SER A 28 9.73 2.75 -0.91
N ALA A 29 9.95 3.89 -1.56
CA ALA A 29 9.06 4.36 -2.62
C ALA A 29 8.99 3.36 -3.76
N GLN A 30 10.13 2.84 -4.20
CA GLN A 30 10.18 1.83 -5.26
C GLN A 30 9.46 0.55 -4.86
N PHE A 31 9.62 0.14 -3.60
CA PHE A 31 8.93 -1.05 -3.11
C PHE A 31 7.42 -0.92 -3.25
N TYR A 32 6.84 0.17 -2.74
CA TYR A 32 5.39 0.35 -2.77
C TYR A 32 4.87 0.57 -4.19
N GLN A 33 5.65 1.20 -5.05
CA GLN A 33 5.30 1.34 -6.45
C GLN A 33 5.27 -0.02 -7.16
N GLN A 34 6.30 -0.83 -6.97
CA GLN A 34 6.41 -2.14 -7.64
C GLN A 34 5.42 -3.16 -7.10
N ALA A 35 5.26 -3.21 -5.77
CA ALA A 35 4.40 -4.22 -5.15
C ALA A 35 2.92 -3.86 -5.26
N PHE A 36 2.57 -2.59 -5.20
CA PHE A 36 1.17 -2.16 -5.07
C PHE A 36 0.70 -1.16 -6.12
N GLY A 37 1.60 -0.65 -6.93
CA GLY A 37 1.23 0.32 -7.96
C GLY A 37 0.91 1.70 -7.41
N TRP A 38 1.40 2.04 -6.23
CA TRP A 38 1.19 3.39 -5.69
C TRP A 38 1.85 4.44 -6.57
N HIS A 39 1.21 5.60 -6.67
CA HIS A 39 1.74 6.72 -7.43
C HIS A 39 2.73 7.51 -6.59
N ILE A 40 3.95 7.66 -7.10
CA ILE A 40 5.02 8.38 -6.41
C ILE A 40 5.17 9.76 -7.05
N ARG A 41 5.22 10.79 -6.23
CA ARG A 41 5.38 12.16 -6.73
C ARG A 41 6.36 12.95 -5.87
N GLN A 42 7.00 13.92 -6.50
CA GLN A 42 7.88 14.85 -5.81
C GLN A 42 7.11 16.12 -5.47
N ARG A 43 7.23 16.59 -4.23
CA ARG A 43 6.65 17.86 -3.82
C ARG A 43 7.57 19.01 -4.20
N ASN A 44 7.05 20.24 -4.09
CA ASN A 44 7.81 21.44 -4.43
C ASN A 44 9.05 21.63 -3.55
N ASP A 45 9.04 21.11 -2.33
CA ASP A 45 10.19 21.17 -1.41
C ASP A 45 11.21 20.06 -1.64
N GLY A 46 10.98 19.21 -2.66
CA GLY A 46 11.88 18.10 -2.97
C GLY A 46 11.55 16.81 -2.24
N SER A 47 10.61 16.81 -1.30
CA SER A 47 10.23 15.60 -0.58
C SER A 47 9.44 14.65 -1.47
N THR A 48 9.49 13.36 -1.14
CA THR A 48 8.80 12.31 -1.88
C THR A 48 7.49 11.96 -1.19
N ALA A 49 6.41 11.96 -1.96
CA ALA A 49 5.09 11.62 -1.48
C ALA A 49 4.50 10.48 -2.31
N PHE A 50 3.45 9.88 -1.78
CA PHE A 50 2.70 8.88 -2.53
C PHE A 50 1.21 9.14 -2.46
N ASP A 51 0.50 8.61 -3.43
CA ASP A 51 -0.95 8.43 -3.37
C ASP A 51 -1.19 6.93 -3.56
N ASP A 52 -2.17 6.38 -2.85
CA ASP A 52 -2.50 4.99 -3.09
C ASP A 52 -3.13 4.83 -4.47
N THR A 53 -3.43 3.60 -4.87
CA THR A 53 -3.88 3.29 -6.24
C THR A 53 -5.15 4.05 -6.64
N THR A 54 -6.01 4.35 -5.68
CA THR A 54 -7.27 5.06 -5.95
C THR A 54 -7.17 6.57 -5.71
N GLY A 55 -6.05 7.05 -5.17
CA GLY A 55 -5.90 8.46 -4.80
C GLY A 55 -6.68 8.85 -3.56
N GLU A 56 -7.12 7.88 -2.77
CA GLU A 56 -7.91 8.14 -1.56
C GLU A 56 -7.07 8.44 -0.34
N VAL A 57 -5.87 7.86 -0.25
CA VAL A 57 -4.94 8.06 0.86
C VAL A 57 -3.60 8.47 0.29
N SER A 58 -3.05 9.55 0.80
CA SER A 58 -1.72 10.03 0.45
C SER A 58 -0.77 9.78 1.62
N GLY A 59 0.50 10.08 1.43
CA GLY A 59 1.46 9.99 2.51
C GLY A 59 2.88 10.30 2.08
N THR A 60 3.80 9.99 2.98
CA THR A 60 5.23 10.19 2.74
C THR A 60 6.04 9.17 3.55
N TRP A 61 7.31 9.07 3.22
CA TRP A 61 8.26 8.27 4.00
C TRP A 61 9.13 9.20 4.83
N VAL A 62 9.39 8.82 6.08
CA VAL A 62 10.06 9.69 7.05
C VAL A 62 11.32 9.00 7.57
N LEU A 63 12.45 9.69 7.47
CA LEU A 63 13.70 9.21 8.04
C LEU A 63 13.74 9.50 9.54
N GLY A 64 14.48 8.69 10.28
CA GLY A 64 14.76 8.95 11.68
C GLY A 64 13.72 8.45 12.68
N ARG A 65 12.60 7.92 12.21
CA ARG A 65 11.64 7.26 13.08
C ARG A 65 11.96 5.77 13.14
N PRO A 66 11.76 5.12 14.29
CA PRO A 66 11.94 3.67 14.36
C PRO A 66 10.90 2.97 13.47
N PRO A 67 11.29 1.92 12.75
CA PRO A 67 10.33 1.18 11.93
C PRO A 67 9.27 0.53 12.81
N SER A 68 8.06 0.42 12.25
CA SER A 68 6.91 -0.17 12.93
C SER A 68 6.97 -1.70 12.81
N THR A 69 7.88 -2.31 13.59
CA THR A 69 8.16 -3.74 13.48
C THR A 69 7.15 -4.60 14.21
N ASP A 70 6.50 -4.03 15.22
CA ASP A 70 5.47 -4.69 16.02
C ASP A 70 4.35 -3.66 16.25
N PRO A 71 3.56 -3.35 15.21
CA PRO A 71 2.67 -2.21 15.25
C PRO A 71 1.46 -2.43 16.15
N GLY A 72 1.09 -1.39 16.91
CA GLY A 72 -0.20 -1.35 17.58
C GLY A 72 -1.33 -1.17 16.57
N LEU A 73 -1.14 -0.27 15.62
CA LEU A 73 -2.06 -0.12 14.49
C LEU A 73 -1.50 -0.87 13.29
N LEU A 74 -2.33 -1.71 12.67
CA LEU A 74 -1.94 -2.48 11.50
C LEU A 74 -2.66 -1.91 10.27
N VAL A 75 -1.89 -1.50 9.27
CA VAL A 75 -2.44 -1.03 8.01
C VAL A 75 -2.57 -2.21 7.06
N SER A 76 -3.76 -2.40 6.50
CA SER A 76 -4.04 -3.46 5.53
C SER A 76 -4.27 -2.85 4.16
N ILE A 77 -3.60 -3.41 3.16
CA ILE A 77 -3.71 -2.96 1.77
C ILE A 77 -4.59 -3.97 1.03
N MET A 78 -5.62 -3.46 0.35
CA MET A 78 -6.53 -4.29 -0.42
C MET A 78 -5.86 -4.78 -1.70
N VAL A 79 -5.99 -6.07 -1.98
CA VAL A 79 -5.44 -6.67 -3.20
C VAL A 79 -6.46 -7.59 -3.84
N ALA A 80 -6.32 -7.82 -5.15
CA ALA A 80 -7.18 -8.75 -5.88
C ALA A 80 -6.74 -10.20 -5.66
N SER A 81 -5.43 -10.43 -5.54
CA SER A 81 -4.86 -11.77 -5.36
C SER A 81 -3.71 -11.69 -4.36
N ALA A 82 -3.89 -12.32 -3.21
CA ALA A 82 -2.84 -12.38 -2.21
C ALA A 82 -1.61 -13.14 -2.73
N ALA A 83 -1.83 -14.24 -3.45
CA ALA A 83 -0.73 -15.03 -3.99
C ALA A 83 0.15 -14.24 -4.95
N THR A 84 -0.46 -13.52 -5.89
CA THR A 84 0.27 -12.68 -6.85
C THR A 84 0.99 -11.53 -6.13
N THR A 85 0.33 -10.94 -5.15
CA THR A 85 0.92 -9.81 -4.40
C THR A 85 2.10 -10.26 -3.55
N ILE A 86 2.03 -11.45 -2.95
CA ILE A 86 3.16 -12.01 -2.20
C ILE A 86 4.39 -12.13 -3.08
N GLU A 87 4.23 -12.62 -4.31
CA GLU A 87 5.33 -12.71 -5.27
C GLU A 87 5.91 -11.33 -5.58
N ALA A 88 5.05 -10.35 -5.77
CA ALA A 88 5.47 -8.97 -6.04
C ALA A 88 6.21 -8.34 -4.86
N ILE A 89 5.73 -8.60 -3.63
CA ILE A 89 6.38 -8.12 -2.40
C ILE A 89 7.80 -8.66 -2.31
N ILE A 90 7.96 -9.96 -2.51
CA ILE A 90 9.27 -10.61 -2.44
C ILE A 90 10.20 -10.06 -3.52
N ALA A 91 9.70 -9.95 -4.75
CA ALA A 91 10.48 -9.44 -5.87
C ALA A 91 10.92 -7.97 -5.66
N ALA A 92 10.10 -7.20 -4.95
CA ALA A 92 10.39 -5.78 -4.69
C ALA A 92 11.26 -5.56 -3.44
N GLY A 93 11.65 -6.63 -2.73
CA GLY A 93 12.55 -6.53 -1.58
C GLY A 93 11.90 -6.62 -0.23
N GLY A 94 10.62 -6.97 -0.17
CA GLY A 94 9.91 -7.21 1.08
C GLY A 94 10.07 -8.64 1.58
N GLU A 95 9.53 -8.87 2.76
CA GLU A 95 9.60 -10.17 3.44
C GLU A 95 8.21 -10.58 3.90
N ILE A 96 7.85 -11.84 3.74
CA ILE A 96 6.57 -12.35 4.23
C ILE A 96 6.76 -12.85 5.65
N VAL A 97 6.00 -12.25 6.58
CA VAL A 97 6.04 -12.62 8.00
C VAL A 97 5.06 -13.73 8.29
N GLN A 98 3.83 -13.60 7.77
CA GLN A 98 2.80 -14.62 7.92
C GLN A 98 2.16 -14.84 6.56
N PRO A 99 2.31 -16.06 5.98
CA PRO A 99 1.71 -16.36 4.68
C PRO A 99 0.20 -16.53 4.80
N VAL A 100 -0.45 -16.63 3.65
CA VAL A 100 -1.88 -16.89 3.57
C VAL A 100 -2.20 -18.22 4.27
N ASN A 101 -3.26 -18.20 5.11
CA ASN A 101 -3.80 -19.41 5.71
C ASN A 101 -4.97 -19.90 4.84
N PRO A 102 -4.83 -21.04 4.14
CA PRO A 102 -5.88 -21.52 3.25
C PRO A 102 -7.15 -21.96 3.97
N ASP A 103 -7.08 -22.17 5.28
CA ASP A 103 -8.24 -22.61 6.08
C ASP A 103 -9.05 -21.45 6.63
N GLU A 104 -8.59 -20.21 6.44
CA GLU A 104 -9.30 -19.03 6.93
C GLU A 104 -10.33 -18.55 5.92
N HIS A 105 -11.43 -18.03 6.43
CA HIS A 105 -12.48 -17.43 5.62
C HIS A 105 -11.99 -16.19 4.89
N GLU A 106 -11.17 -15.38 5.58
CA GLU A 106 -10.59 -14.18 5.05
C GLU A 106 -9.14 -14.47 4.64
N VAL A 107 -8.78 -14.02 3.45
CA VAL A 107 -7.44 -14.26 2.90
C VAL A 107 -6.59 -13.03 3.14
N TYR A 108 -5.60 -13.16 4.00
CA TYR A 108 -4.68 -12.07 4.30
C TYR A 108 -3.28 -12.63 4.59
N ALA A 109 -2.30 -11.74 4.55
CA ALA A 109 -0.92 -12.07 4.89
C ALA A 109 -0.27 -10.86 5.54
N LEU A 110 0.79 -11.10 6.30
CA LEU A 110 1.60 -10.05 6.91
C LEU A 110 2.95 -9.99 6.22
N PHE A 111 3.43 -8.79 5.97
CA PHE A 111 4.72 -8.60 5.31
C PHE A 111 5.50 -7.47 5.98
N ARG A 112 6.81 -7.44 5.73
CA ARG A 112 7.68 -6.32 6.09
C ARG A 112 8.14 -5.62 4.83
N ASP A 113 8.08 -4.28 4.86
CA ASP A 113 8.66 -3.49 3.79
C ASP A 113 10.19 -3.41 3.96
N PRO A 114 10.92 -2.76 3.04
CA PRO A 114 12.39 -2.70 3.13
C PRO A 114 12.94 -2.04 4.39
N ALA A 115 12.17 -1.18 5.04
CA ALA A 115 12.58 -0.55 6.29
C ALA A 115 12.27 -1.40 7.52
N GLY A 116 11.51 -2.49 7.36
CA GLY A 116 11.11 -3.37 8.45
C GLY A 116 9.72 -3.08 9.01
N ASN A 117 8.96 -2.17 8.43
CA ASN A 117 7.58 -1.93 8.85
C ASN A 117 6.71 -3.12 8.50
N MET A 118 5.89 -3.56 9.46
CA MET A 118 4.93 -4.64 9.22
C MET A 118 3.58 -4.07 8.82
N LEU A 119 3.08 -4.53 7.69
CA LEU A 119 1.76 -4.23 7.16
C LEU A 119 1.07 -5.55 6.79
N SER A 120 -0.18 -5.44 6.37
CA SER A 120 -0.98 -6.58 5.96
C SER A 120 -1.47 -6.37 4.53
N ILE A 121 -1.70 -7.45 3.82
CA ILE A 121 -2.50 -7.44 2.59
C ILE A 121 -3.79 -8.22 2.85
N TYR A 122 -4.88 -7.75 2.25
CA TYR A 122 -6.19 -8.38 2.36
C TYR A 122 -6.77 -8.60 0.97
N GLN A 123 -7.11 -9.84 0.65
CA GLN A 123 -7.71 -10.17 -0.64
C GLN A 123 -9.21 -9.88 -0.58
N GLN A 124 -9.62 -8.89 -1.38
CA GLN A 124 -11.03 -8.50 -1.43
C GLN A 124 -11.80 -9.44 -2.36
N PRO A 125 -12.83 -10.13 -1.86
CA PRO A 125 -13.66 -10.97 -2.72
C PRO A 125 -14.28 -10.16 -3.86
N GLY A 126 -14.22 -10.70 -5.07
CA GLY A 126 -14.81 -10.07 -6.26
C GLY A 126 -13.93 -9.03 -6.93
N LEU A 127 -12.81 -8.63 -6.30
CA LEU A 127 -11.97 -7.56 -6.86
C LEU A 127 -11.26 -8.01 -8.14
N ALA A 128 -10.83 -9.26 -8.22
CA ALA A 128 -10.15 -9.77 -9.41
C ALA A 128 -11.04 -9.65 -10.65
N GLU A 129 -12.32 -9.94 -10.52
CA GLU A 129 -13.29 -9.84 -11.61
C GLU A 129 -13.52 -8.38 -12.01
N ILE A 130 -13.59 -7.49 -11.02
CA ILE A 130 -13.75 -6.05 -11.27
C ILE A 130 -12.54 -5.51 -12.03
N GLU A 131 -11.34 -5.85 -11.61
CA GLU A 131 -10.11 -5.39 -12.27
C GLU A 131 -9.98 -5.98 -13.67
N ALA A 132 -10.37 -7.22 -13.88
CA ALA A 132 -10.38 -7.83 -15.20
C ALA A 132 -11.33 -7.10 -16.15
N GLN A 133 -12.51 -6.70 -15.66
CA GLN A 133 -13.46 -5.91 -16.45
C GLN A 133 -12.93 -4.54 -16.79
N GLN A 134 -12.26 -3.88 -15.84
CA GLN A 134 -11.63 -2.57 -16.06
C GLN A 134 -10.51 -2.66 -17.09
N ALA A 135 -9.70 -3.71 -17.04
CA ALA A 135 -8.60 -3.91 -17.97
C ALA A 135 -9.10 -4.22 -19.41
N ALA A 136 -10.31 -4.78 -19.54
CA ALA A 136 -10.89 -5.12 -20.83
C ALA A 136 -11.49 -3.93 -21.58
N ARG A 137 -11.57 -2.76 -20.96
CA ARG A 137 -12.15 -1.57 -21.57
C ARG A 137 -11.18 -0.83 -22.46
#